data_bb628025f7b189d83f4b31ff50dbf5c8
#
_entry.id   bb628025f7b189d83f4b31ff50dbf5c8
#
_cell.length_a   1.000
_cell.length_b   1.000
_cell.length_c   1.000
_cell.angle_alpha   90.00
_cell.angle_beta   90.00
_cell.angle_gamma   90.00
#
_symmetry.space_group_name_H-M   'P 1'
#
loop_
_entity.id
_entity.type
_entity.pdbx_description
1 polymer ?
#
loop_
_entity_poly.entity_id
_entity_poly.type
_entity_poly.pdbx_seq_one_letter_code
_entity_poly.pdbx_strand_id
1 'polypeptide(L)'
;GCFASGDVTKAKSLLKENYIQHNLAYGTGAEAFCGSVAYLGSAPVKTTVNTIRAFEDGDKVFMQTVYNFAGAGEQVAFDIFRFEDGLVAEHWDNLVAVAAPNPSGRTQIDGTMEITDLDKTEANRELVKNFLHDVMQGKRPEKTADYFDGDKYIQHNTSIADGLSGLGAALADMAKAGIQMLYDRTHQILAQGNFVLAVSEGTFGGKPTSYYDLWRVENGKIAEHWDVMETIADKATWQNQNGKF
;
A
#
# COMPACT_ATOMS: atom_id res chain seq x y z
N GLY A 1 20.15 -4.63 0.12
CA GLY A 1 19.36 -5.18 1.23
C GLY A 1 19.56 -6.69 1.40
N CYS A 2 19.07 -7.26 2.51
CA CYS A 2 19.31 -8.67 2.88
C CYS A 2 18.79 -9.67 1.82
N PHE A 3 17.65 -9.40 1.20
CA PHE A 3 17.12 -10.24 0.12
C PHE A 3 18.05 -10.35 -1.10
N ALA A 4 18.75 -9.27 -1.46
CA ALA A 4 19.68 -9.29 -2.57
C ALA A 4 21.00 -9.99 -2.22
N SER A 5 21.50 -9.82 -0.99
CA SER A 5 22.77 -10.37 -0.55
C SER A 5 22.68 -11.80 -0.01
N GLY A 6 21.52 -12.24 0.47
CA GLY A 6 21.34 -13.47 1.21
C GLY A 6 21.98 -13.44 2.62
N ASP A 7 22.25 -12.24 3.14
CA ASP A 7 22.91 -12.06 4.45
C ASP A 7 21.91 -12.32 5.60
N VAL A 8 21.82 -13.58 5.99
CA VAL A 8 20.94 -14.06 7.06
C VAL A 8 21.36 -13.49 8.43
N THR A 9 22.66 -13.34 8.68
CA THR A 9 23.17 -12.79 9.95
C THR A 9 22.72 -11.35 10.12
N LYS A 10 22.87 -10.54 9.08
CA LYS A 10 22.38 -9.16 9.07
C LYS A 10 20.86 -9.11 9.19
N ALA A 11 20.14 -9.95 8.44
CA ALA A 11 18.67 -9.99 8.53
C ALA A 11 18.22 -10.27 9.97
N LYS A 12 18.78 -11.29 10.61
CA LYS A 12 18.46 -11.66 11.99
C LYS A 12 18.75 -10.54 12.99
N SER A 13 19.82 -9.77 12.77
CA SER A 13 20.19 -8.65 13.65
C SER A 13 19.25 -7.44 13.57
N LEU A 14 18.39 -7.38 12.57
CA LEU A 14 17.43 -6.30 12.34
C LEU A 14 16.03 -6.62 12.84
N LEU A 15 15.74 -7.86 13.24
CA LEU A 15 14.40 -8.33 13.58
C LEU A 15 14.29 -8.65 15.07
N LYS A 16 13.09 -8.42 15.63
CA LYS A 16 12.70 -9.06 16.89
C LYS A 16 12.58 -10.56 16.67
N GLU A 17 12.91 -11.37 17.66
CA GLU A 17 12.81 -12.84 17.60
C GLU A 17 11.37 -13.28 17.28
N ASN A 18 10.40 -12.62 17.92
CA ASN A 18 8.96 -12.83 17.74
C ASN A 18 8.36 -11.92 16.65
N TYR A 19 9.13 -11.60 15.61
CA TYR A 19 8.65 -10.81 14.45
C TYR A 19 7.32 -11.34 13.90
N ILE A 20 6.35 -10.45 13.73
CA ILE A 20 5.00 -10.76 13.27
C ILE A 20 4.88 -10.44 11.78
N GLN A 21 4.48 -11.44 10.98
CA GLN A 21 4.27 -11.31 9.54
C GLN A 21 2.78 -11.33 9.20
N HIS A 22 2.32 -10.32 8.43
CA HIS A 22 0.95 -10.26 7.91
C HIS A 22 0.84 -10.56 6.42
N ASN A 23 1.96 -10.77 5.71
CA ASN A 23 1.90 -11.38 4.40
C ASN A 23 1.56 -12.85 4.56
N LEU A 24 0.38 -13.24 4.06
CA LEU A 24 -0.20 -14.57 4.27
C LEU A 24 0.54 -15.69 3.54
N ALA A 25 1.39 -15.35 2.56
CA ALA A 25 2.19 -16.31 1.81
C ALA A 25 3.48 -16.73 2.53
N TYR A 26 3.82 -16.09 3.66
CA TYR A 26 5.07 -16.32 4.39
C TYR A 26 4.82 -16.70 5.84
N GLY A 27 5.75 -17.48 6.42
CA GLY A 27 5.75 -17.80 7.85
C GLY A 27 6.05 -16.59 8.72
N THR A 28 5.66 -16.66 9.99
CA THR A 28 5.93 -15.63 11.01
C THR A 28 7.19 -15.97 11.81
N GLY A 29 7.78 -14.96 12.47
CA GLY A 29 9.00 -15.08 13.28
C GLY A 29 10.28 -14.81 12.48
N ALA A 30 11.33 -14.43 13.19
CA ALA A 30 12.61 -14.07 12.58
C ALA A 30 13.23 -15.23 11.78
N GLU A 31 13.03 -16.47 12.21
CA GLU A 31 13.56 -17.64 11.49
C GLU A 31 12.93 -17.84 10.13
N ALA A 32 11.59 -17.69 10.01
CA ALA A 32 10.90 -17.79 8.73
C ALA A 32 11.36 -16.70 7.75
N PHE A 33 11.52 -15.47 8.25
CA PHE A 33 12.05 -14.36 7.44
C PHE A 33 13.50 -14.65 6.98
N CYS A 34 14.36 -15.12 7.88
CA CYS A 34 15.74 -15.50 7.55
C CYS A 34 15.80 -16.63 6.52
N GLY A 35 14.88 -17.60 6.60
CA GLY A 35 14.72 -18.65 5.59
C GLY A 35 14.43 -18.09 4.20
N SER A 36 13.53 -17.10 4.11
CA SER A 36 13.24 -16.40 2.85
C SER A 36 14.46 -15.63 2.32
N VAL A 37 15.22 -14.97 3.19
CA VAL A 37 16.47 -14.29 2.82
C VAL A 37 17.50 -15.27 2.26
N ALA A 38 17.70 -16.42 2.92
CA ALA A 38 18.60 -17.46 2.46
C ALA A 38 18.18 -18.01 1.08
N TYR A 39 16.89 -18.31 0.93
CA TYR A 39 16.33 -18.82 -0.33
C TYR A 39 16.56 -17.85 -1.49
N LEU A 40 16.17 -16.60 -1.35
CA LEU A 40 16.34 -15.57 -2.37
C LEU A 40 17.84 -15.27 -2.64
N GLY A 41 18.66 -15.28 -1.60
CA GLY A 41 20.10 -15.08 -1.73
C GLY A 41 20.82 -16.21 -2.48
N SER A 42 20.28 -17.42 -2.47
CA SER A 42 20.81 -18.58 -3.21
C SER A 42 20.40 -18.60 -4.68
N ALA A 43 19.40 -17.80 -5.08
CA ALA A 43 18.89 -17.78 -6.44
C ALA A 43 19.95 -17.31 -7.46
N PRO A 44 19.97 -17.87 -8.67
CA PRO A 44 20.92 -17.48 -9.71
C PRO A 44 20.71 -16.03 -10.17
N VAL A 45 19.46 -15.57 -10.22
CA VAL A 45 19.11 -14.15 -10.46
C VAL A 45 18.89 -13.49 -9.13
N LYS A 46 19.61 -12.41 -8.87
CA LYS A 46 19.51 -11.70 -7.59
C LYS A 46 18.25 -10.86 -7.50
N THR A 47 17.66 -10.85 -6.31
CA THR A 47 16.54 -9.96 -5.99
C THR A 47 17.00 -8.50 -6.07
N THR A 48 16.22 -7.67 -6.75
CA THR A 48 16.38 -6.22 -6.73
C THR A 48 15.33 -5.58 -5.84
N VAL A 49 15.71 -4.48 -5.19
CA VAL A 49 14.87 -3.71 -4.27
C VAL A 49 15.10 -2.24 -4.57
N ASN A 50 14.08 -1.55 -5.02
CA ASN A 50 14.13 -0.13 -5.34
C ASN A 50 13.03 0.61 -4.58
N THR A 51 13.40 1.32 -3.50
CA THR A 51 12.45 2.14 -2.73
C THR A 51 12.19 3.45 -3.45
N ILE A 52 10.93 3.72 -3.74
CA ILE A 52 10.48 4.91 -4.48
C ILE A 52 10.17 6.06 -3.51
N ARG A 53 9.37 5.80 -2.49
CA ARG A 53 9.03 6.76 -1.44
C ARG A 53 8.88 6.06 -0.10
N ALA A 54 9.17 6.80 0.98
CA ALA A 54 9.00 6.32 2.33
C ALA A 54 8.67 7.49 3.26
N PHE A 55 7.92 7.20 4.31
CA PHE A 55 7.70 8.13 5.41
C PHE A 55 7.48 7.38 6.73
N GLU A 56 7.58 8.10 7.83
CA GLU A 56 7.41 7.54 9.18
C GLU A 56 6.21 8.17 9.89
N ASP A 57 5.58 7.37 10.77
CA ASP A 57 4.51 7.80 11.65
C ASP A 57 4.59 7.02 12.96
N GLY A 58 5.08 7.69 14.01
CA GLY A 58 5.31 7.06 15.31
C GLY A 58 6.34 5.93 15.24
N ASP A 59 5.92 4.73 15.58
CA ASP A 59 6.74 3.51 15.54
C ASP A 59 6.69 2.77 14.19
N LYS A 60 6.00 3.34 13.20
CA LYS A 60 5.82 2.72 11.88
C LYS A 60 6.52 3.49 10.77
N VAL A 61 6.97 2.73 9.77
CA VAL A 61 7.52 3.24 8.52
C VAL A 61 6.73 2.63 7.36
N PHE A 62 6.22 3.49 6.49
CA PHE A 62 5.68 3.10 5.19
C PHE A 62 6.76 3.16 4.13
N MET A 63 6.77 2.19 3.21
CA MET A 63 7.62 2.19 2.03
C MET A 63 6.83 1.76 0.79
N GLN A 64 6.93 2.54 -0.27
CA GLN A 64 6.58 2.07 -1.61
C GLN A 64 7.85 1.59 -2.30
N THR A 65 7.86 0.32 -2.67
CA THR A 65 9.05 -0.37 -3.17
C THR A 65 8.74 -1.13 -4.44
N VAL A 66 9.68 -1.16 -5.39
CA VAL A 66 9.65 -2.09 -6.52
C VAL A 66 10.60 -3.24 -6.22
N TYR A 67 10.05 -4.43 -6.13
CA TYR A 67 10.80 -5.67 -5.96
C TYR A 67 10.84 -6.46 -7.28
N ASN A 68 11.97 -7.13 -7.52
CA ASN A 68 12.03 -8.24 -8.46
C ASN A 68 12.68 -9.42 -7.74
N PHE A 69 11.84 -10.29 -7.18
CA PHE A 69 12.29 -11.43 -6.39
C PHE A 69 12.85 -12.51 -7.30
N ALA A 70 14.17 -12.71 -7.25
CA ALA A 70 14.88 -13.74 -7.99
C ALA A 70 14.58 -13.75 -9.52
N GLY A 71 14.25 -12.60 -10.11
CA GLY A 71 13.94 -12.47 -11.53
C GLY A 71 12.52 -12.90 -11.92
N ALA A 72 11.61 -13.06 -10.95
CA ALA A 72 10.23 -13.50 -11.22
C ALA A 72 9.33 -12.43 -11.85
N GLY A 73 9.83 -11.20 -12.01
CA GLY A 73 9.12 -10.04 -12.53
C GLY A 73 8.99 -8.93 -11.47
N GLU A 74 8.85 -7.71 -11.95
CA GLU A 74 8.73 -6.55 -11.07
C GLU A 74 7.36 -6.45 -10.43
N GLN A 75 7.34 -6.15 -9.13
CA GLN A 75 6.14 -5.94 -8.34
C GLN A 75 6.25 -4.62 -7.57
N VAL A 76 5.17 -3.85 -7.57
CA VAL A 76 5.02 -2.70 -6.67
C VAL A 76 4.47 -3.20 -5.35
N ALA A 77 5.15 -2.85 -4.28
CA ALA A 77 4.73 -3.16 -2.92
C ALA A 77 4.47 -1.88 -2.12
N PHE A 78 3.47 -1.93 -1.27
CA PHE A 78 3.26 -1.00 -0.18
C PHE A 78 3.52 -1.78 1.10
N ASP A 79 4.67 -1.49 1.74
CA ASP A 79 5.12 -2.14 2.96
C ASP A 79 4.90 -1.22 4.16
N ILE A 80 4.47 -1.77 5.30
CA ILE A 80 4.48 -1.11 6.60
C ILE A 80 5.32 -1.95 7.55
N PHE A 81 6.31 -1.33 8.17
CA PHE A 81 7.14 -1.92 9.20
C PHE A 81 6.88 -1.21 10.53
N ARG A 82 6.61 -1.98 11.60
CA ARG A 82 6.60 -1.44 12.96
C ARG A 82 7.91 -1.80 13.65
N PHE A 83 8.45 -0.82 14.34
CA PHE A 83 9.70 -0.91 15.08
C PHE A 83 9.46 -0.95 16.58
N GLU A 84 10.27 -1.73 17.27
CA GLU A 84 10.31 -1.82 18.72
C GLU A 84 11.76 -1.99 19.16
N ASP A 85 12.25 -1.11 20.05
CA ASP A 85 13.65 -1.06 20.50
C ASP A 85 14.68 -1.01 19.36
N GLY A 86 14.35 -0.32 18.26
CA GLY A 86 15.21 -0.19 17.09
C GLY A 86 15.25 -1.42 16.16
N LEU A 87 14.41 -2.43 16.42
CA LEU A 87 14.27 -3.65 15.61
C LEU A 87 12.91 -3.71 14.94
N VAL A 88 12.85 -4.34 13.78
CA VAL A 88 11.57 -4.60 13.09
C VAL A 88 10.82 -5.68 13.88
N ALA A 89 9.64 -5.31 14.38
CA ALA A 89 8.79 -6.18 15.18
C ALA A 89 7.62 -6.75 14.42
N GLU A 90 7.15 -6.04 13.36
CA GLU A 90 5.93 -6.43 12.65
C GLU A 90 5.93 -5.86 11.23
N HIS A 91 5.28 -6.55 10.30
CA HIS A 91 5.24 -6.17 8.88
C HIS A 91 3.88 -6.50 8.25
N TRP A 92 3.36 -5.55 7.50
CA TRP A 92 2.19 -5.69 6.62
C TRP A 92 2.57 -5.24 5.22
N ASP A 93 1.97 -5.83 4.22
CA ASP A 93 2.17 -5.44 2.83
C ASP A 93 0.97 -5.75 1.93
N ASN A 94 0.95 -5.10 0.78
CA ASN A 94 0.27 -5.55 -0.44
C ASN A 94 1.27 -5.46 -1.58
N LEU A 95 1.20 -6.41 -2.51
CA LEU A 95 2.04 -6.44 -3.72
C LEU A 95 1.18 -6.67 -4.96
N VAL A 96 1.56 -6.02 -6.05
CA VAL A 96 0.93 -6.21 -7.37
C VAL A 96 2.00 -6.16 -8.46
N ALA A 97 1.81 -6.91 -9.53
CA ALA A 97 2.71 -6.83 -10.69
C ALA A 97 2.74 -5.41 -11.26
N VAL A 98 3.93 -4.97 -11.70
CA VAL A 98 4.06 -3.73 -12.47
C VAL A 98 3.25 -3.87 -13.75
N ALA A 99 2.40 -2.88 -14.02
CA ALA A 99 1.55 -2.83 -15.21
C ALA A 99 1.96 -1.67 -16.14
N ALA A 100 1.39 -1.68 -17.34
CA ALA A 100 1.50 -0.56 -18.26
C ALA A 100 0.89 0.72 -17.65
N PRO A 101 1.32 1.91 -18.11
CA PRO A 101 0.73 3.17 -17.68
C PRO A 101 -0.79 3.19 -17.83
N ASN A 102 -1.46 3.93 -16.96
CA ASN A 102 -2.90 4.11 -16.98
C ASN A 102 -3.36 4.97 -18.20
N PRO A 103 -4.68 5.19 -18.41
CA PRO A 103 -5.18 5.96 -19.55
C PRO A 103 -4.64 7.41 -19.64
N SER A 104 -4.15 7.98 -18.54
CA SER A 104 -3.49 9.29 -18.52
C SER A 104 -1.96 9.24 -18.69
N GLY A 105 -1.40 8.05 -18.95
CA GLY A 105 0.05 7.84 -19.12
C GLY A 105 0.84 7.82 -17.80
N ARG A 106 0.15 7.71 -16.65
CA ARG A 106 0.78 7.61 -15.32
C ARG A 106 1.18 6.17 -15.01
N THR A 107 2.33 6.01 -14.37
CA THR A 107 2.76 4.71 -13.83
C THR A 107 2.36 4.58 -12.35
N GLN A 108 2.43 3.36 -11.83
CA GLN A 108 2.15 3.07 -10.41
C GLN A 108 3.15 3.73 -9.45
N ILE A 109 4.28 4.25 -9.94
CA ILE A 109 5.41 4.67 -9.10
C ILE A 109 5.89 6.10 -9.38
N ASP A 110 5.47 6.75 -10.47
CA ASP A 110 5.81 8.14 -10.74
C ASP A 110 5.05 9.13 -9.83
N GLY A 111 5.16 10.42 -10.11
CA GLY A 111 4.52 11.47 -9.33
C GLY A 111 5.36 12.01 -8.19
N THR A 112 4.71 12.73 -7.27
CA THR A 112 5.36 13.47 -6.19
C THR A 112 6.00 12.52 -5.17
N MET A 113 7.24 12.84 -4.76
CA MET A 113 7.98 12.10 -3.72
C MET A 113 8.32 12.97 -2.50
N GLU A 114 8.33 14.29 -2.66
CA GLU A 114 8.74 15.21 -1.62
C GLU A 114 7.70 15.30 -0.50
N ILE A 115 8.15 15.10 0.74
CA ILE A 115 7.33 15.29 1.94
C ILE A 115 7.39 16.77 2.33
N THR A 116 6.23 17.43 2.35
CA THR A 116 6.05 18.82 2.74
C THR A 116 4.98 18.95 3.82
N ASP A 117 4.67 20.17 4.27
CA ASP A 117 3.54 20.42 5.17
C ASP A 117 3.56 19.58 6.47
N LEU A 118 4.74 19.38 7.08
CA LEU A 118 4.91 18.56 8.29
C LEU A 118 4.04 19.07 9.46
N ASP A 119 3.79 20.37 9.52
CA ASP A 119 2.90 21.02 10.48
C ASP A 119 1.41 20.72 10.25
N LYS A 120 1.05 20.18 9.08
CA LYS A 120 -0.33 19.82 8.71
C LYS A 120 -0.61 18.32 8.76
N THR A 121 0.32 17.50 9.26
CA THR A 121 0.20 16.04 9.30
C THR A 121 -1.15 15.59 9.87
N GLU A 122 -1.55 16.10 11.04
CA GLU A 122 -2.82 15.70 11.66
C GLU A 122 -4.05 16.21 10.91
N ALA A 123 -3.99 17.41 10.35
CA ALA A 123 -5.09 17.95 9.54
C ALA A 123 -5.29 17.10 8.26
N ASN A 124 -4.20 16.70 7.62
CA ASN A 124 -4.23 15.83 6.42
C ASN A 124 -4.70 14.42 6.75
N ARG A 125 -4.29 13.86 7.89
CA ARG A 125 -4.79 12.58 8.42
C ARG A 125 -6.31 12.61 8.60
N GLU A 126 -6.83 13.62 9.29
CA GLU A 126 -8.28 13.77 9.52
C GLU A 126 -9.05 14.02 8.22
N LEU A 127 -8.50 14.77 7.27
CA LEU A 127 -9.10 14.93 5.93
C LEU A 127 -9.32 13.58 5.25
N VAL A 128 -8.27 12.76 5.18
CA VAL A 128 -8.34 11.44 4.53
C VAL A 128 -9.23 10.48 5.31
N LYS A 129 -9.18 10.48 6.63
CA LYS A 129 -10.07 9.69 7.48
C LYS A 129 -11.55 10.02 7.23
N ASN A 130 -11.88 11.31 7.11
CA ASN A 130 -13.22 11.75 6.77
C ASN A 130 -13.60 11.34 5.34
N PHE A 131 -12.69 11.45 4.39
CA PHE A 131 -12.90 10.98 3.02
C PHE A 131 -13.18 9.48 2.94
N LEU A 132 -12.41 8.67 3.69
CA LEU A 132 -12.64 7.22 3.79
C LEU A 132 -14.04 6.91 4.31
N HIS A 133 -14.46 7.57 5.40
CA HIS A 133 -15.78 7.38 5.98
C HIS A 133 -16.90 7.85 5.05
N ASP A 134 -16.79 9.07 4.55
CA ASP A 134 -17.86 9.72 3.79
C ASP A 134 -18.02 9.09 2.39
N VAL A 135 -16.90 8.91 1.70
CA VAL A 135 -16.88 8.56 0.28
C VAL A 135 -16.59 7.07 0.06
N MET A 136 -15.44 6.57 0.56
CA MET A 136 -15.01 5.21 0.28
C MET A 136 -15.93 4.16 0.93
N GLN A 137 -16.37 4.41 2.17
CA GLN A 137 -17.36 3.58 2.86
C GLN A 137 -18.82 3.95 2.52
N GLY A 138 -19.02 4.92 1.62
CA GLY A 138 -20.33 5.28 1.07
C GLY A 138 -21.32 5.86 2.07
N LYS A 139 -20.85 6.51 3.17
CA LYS A 139 -21.76 7.09 4.18
C LYS A 139 -22.35 8.42 3.73
N ARG A 140 -21.60 9.21 2.97
CA ARG A 140 -21.99 10.53 2.44
C ARG A 140 -21.35 10.77 1.06
N PRO A 141 -21.66 9.94 0.05
CA PRO A 141 -21.01 10.00 -1.27
C PRO A 141 -21.25 11.33 -2.00
N GLU A 142 -22.31 12.05 -1.66
CA GLU A 142 -22.59 13.40 -2.19
C GLU A 142 -21.51 14.43 -1.84
N LYS A 143 -20.68 14.17 -0.83
CA LYS A 143 -19.56 15.04 -0.42
C LYS A 143 -18.28 14.82 -1.21
N THR A 144 -18.26 13.89 -2.16
CA THR A 144 -17.03 13.56 -2.90
C THR A 144 -16.31 14.81 -3.42
N ALA A 145 -17.04 15.74 -4.06
CA ALA A 145 -16.45 16.96 -4.62
C ALA A 145 -15.82 17.89 -3.57
N ASP A 146 -16.25 17.81 -2.30
CA ASP A 146 -15.72 18.66 -1.23
C ASP A 146 -14.25 18.32 -0.89
N TYR A 147 -13.81 17.12 -1.19
CA TYR A 147 -12.46 16.62 -0.90
C TYR A 147 -11.43 16.97 -1.98
N PHE A 148 -11.84 17.46 -3.15
CA PHE A 148 -10.99 17.72 -4.31
C PHE A 148 -11.03 19.18 -4.77
N ASP A 149 -10.00 19.63 -5.49
CA ASP A 149 -9.97 20.92 -6.17
C ASP A 149 -10.46 20.78 -7.62
N GLY A 150 -11.78 20.69 -7.79
CA GLY A 150 -12.39 20.45 -9.08
C GLY A 150 -11.93 19.11 -9.69
N ASP A 151 -11.43 19.17 -10.92
CA ASP A 151 -10.92 17.99 -11.65
C ASP A 151 -9.38 17.82 -11.51
N LYS A 152 -8.73 18.59 -10.64
CA LYS A 152 -7.29 18.53 -10.40
C LYS A 152 -6.92 17.36 -9.47
N TYR A 153 -6.94 16.17 -10.00
CA TYR A 153 -6.64 14.95 -9.25
C TYR A 153 -5.78 14.02 -10.10
N ILE A 154 -4.56 13.75 -9.65
CA ILE A 154 -3.62 12.85 -10.34
C ILE A 154 -3.85 11.43 -9.85
N GLN A 155 -4.01 10.51 -10.79
CA GLN A 155 -4.32 9.11 -10.49
C GLN A 155 -3.21 8.17 -10.98
N HIS A 156 -2.75 7.26 -10.12
CA HIS A 156 -1.75 6.25 -10.45
C HIS A 156 -2.30 4.81 -10.43
N ASN A 157 -3.59 4.62 -10.16
CA ASN A 157 -4.24 3.34 -10.40
C ASN A 157 -4.16 2.98 -11.88
N THR A 158 -3.83 1.73 -12.18
CA THR A 158 -3.52 1.27 -13.56
C THR A 158 -4.70 1.32 -14.53
N SER A 159 -5.92 1.46 -14.02
CA SER A 159 -7.16 1.41 -14.81
C SER A 159 -7.95 2.72 -14.82
N ILE A 160 -7.50 3.74 -14.06
CA ILE A 160 -8.26 4.97 -13.83
C ILE A 160 -7.48 6.16 -14.38
N ALA A 161 -8.13 7.02 -15.16
CA ALA A 161 -7.56 8.27 -15.65
C ALA A 161 -7.54 9.36 -14.56
N ASP A 162 -6.73 10.41 -14.79
CA ASP A 162 -6.68 11.60 -13.95
C ASP A 162 -8.06 12.27 -13.83
N GLY A 163 -8.24 13.01 -12.75
CA GLY A 163 -9.42 13.83 -12.46
C GLY A 163 -10.57 13.06 -11.80
N LEU A 164 -11.48 13.80 -11.18
CA LEU A 164 -12.77 13.24 -10.75
C LEU A 164 -13.57 12.72 -11.94
N SER A 165 -13.41 13.33 -13.10
CA SER A 165 -13.99 12.86 -14.36
C SER A 165 -13.50 11.46 -14.72
N GLY A 166 -12.18 11.19 -14.60
CA GLY A 166 -11.59 9.87 -14.81
C GLY A 166 -12.07 8.84 -13.80
N LEU A 167 -12.09 9.21 -12.53
CA LEU A 167 -12.63 8.36 -11.45
C LEU A 167 -14.11 8.04 -11.69
N GLY A 168 -14.92 9.04 -12.02
CA GLY A 168 -16.35 8.87 -12.29
C GLY A 168 -16.61 7.95 -13.49
N ALA A 169 -15.83 8.08 -14.56
CA ALA A 169 -15.91 7.19 -15.71
C ALA A 169 -15.58 5.74 -15.34
N ALA A 170 -14.50 5.50 -14.59
CA ALA A 170 -14.12 4.18 -14.15
C ALA A 170 -15.18 3.53 -13.25
N LEU A 171 -15.74 4.28 -12.30
CA LEU A 171 -16.84 3.81 -11.44
C LEU A 171 -18.10 3.45 -12.25
N ALA A 172 -18.44 4.26 -13.26
CA ALA A 172 -19.57 3.99 -14.15
C ALA A 172 -19.35 2.71 -14.97
N ASP A 173 -18.15 2.49 -15.48
CA ASP A 173 -17.81 1.27 -16.23
C ASP A 173 -17.80 0.03 -15.35
N MET A 174 -17.31 0.11 -14.13
CA MET A 174 -17.43 -0.97 -13.14
C MET A 174 -18.89 -1.30 -12.85
N ALA A 175 -19.74 -0.28 -12.65
CA ALA A 175 -21.16 -0.48 -12.40
C ALA A 175 -21.85 -1.18 -13.58
N LYS A 176 -21.55 -0.79 -14.84
CA LYS A 176 -22.05 -1.47 -16.04
C LYS A 176 -21.61 -2.92 -16.12
N ALA A 177 -20.38 -3.22 -15.68
CA ALA A 177 -19.83 -4.58 -15.62
C ALA A 177 -20.33 -5.39 -14.41
N GLY A 178 -21.14 -4.81 -13.53
CA GLY A 178 -21.61 -5.44 -12.30
C GLY A 178 -20.53 -5.65 -11.26
N ILE A 179 -19.42 -4.91 -11.36
CA ILE A 179 -18.30 -4.97 -10.42
C ILE A 179 -18.55 -3.95 -9.29
N GLN A 180 -18.62 -4.45 -8.07
CA GLN A 180 -18.71 -3.61 -6.87
C GLN A 180 -17.34 -3.51 -6.20
N MET A 181 -17.00 -2.28 -5.77
CA MET A 181 -15.85 -1.98 -4.92
C MET A 181 -16.40 -1.48 -3.59
N LEU A 182 -16.16 -2.22 -2.52
CA LEU A 182 -16.66 -1.92 -1.19
C LEU A 182 -15.52 -1.79 -0.20
N TYR A 183 -15.58 -0.75 0.61
CA TYR A 183 -14.69 -0.51 1.75
C TYR A 183 -15.50 -0.71 3.02
N ASP A 184 -15.20 -1.77 3.78
CA ASP A 184 -15.94 -2.12 4.98
C ASP A 184 -15.33 -1.49 6.23
N ARG A 185 -14.01 -1.55 6.34
CA ARG A 185 -13.27 -1.11 7.53
C ARG A 185 -11.88 -0.62 7.18
N THR A 186 -11.44 0.47 7.82
CA THR A 186 -10.06 0.94 7.82
C THR A 186 -9.36 0.46 9.09
N HIS A 187 -8.22 -0.22 8.91
CA HIS A 187 -7.42 -0.80 9.99
C HIS A 187 -6.31 0.12 10.45
N GLN A 188 -5.65 0.81 9.51
CA GLN A 188 -4.52 1.69 9.79
C GLN A 188 -4.61 2.95 8.93
N ILE A 189 -4.20 4.08 9.51
CA ILE A 189 -3.96 5.34 8.79
C ILE A 189 -2.62 5.88 9.28
N LEU A 190 -1.64 5.99 8.38
CA LEU A 190 -0.33 6.56 8.64
C LEU A 190 -0.19 7.88 7.87
N ALA A 191 0.41 8.89 8.49
CA ALA A 191 0.59 10.19 7.84
C ALA A 191 1.92 10.83 8.23
N GLN A 192 2.54 11.49 7.25
CA GLN A 192 3.63 12.44 7.48
C GLN A 192 3.52 13.56 6.45
N GLY A 193 3.33 14.79 6.95
CA GLY A 193 3.18 15.96 6.11
C GLY A 193 1.98 15.84 5.17
N ASN A 194 2.25 15.98 3.88
CA ASN A 194 1.29 15.92 2.79
C ASN A 194 0.89 14.50 2.36
N PHE A 195 1.53 13.44 2.88
CA PHE A 195 1.21 12.06 2.55
C PHE A 195 0.39 11.37 3.64
N VAL A 196 -0.65 10.63 3.23
CA VAL A 196 -1.49 9.82 4.10
C VAL A 196 -1.73 8.47 3.44
N LEU A 197 -1.34 7.39 4.13
CA LEU A 197 -1.65 6.02 3.75
C LEU A 197 -2.81 5.48 4.56
N ALA A 198 -3.75 4.79 3.92
CA ALA A 198 -4.75 3.99 4.61
C ALA A 198 -4.67 2.53 4.19
N VAL A 199 -4.89 1.64 5.16
CA VAL A 199 -5.04 0.21 4.97
C VAL A 199 -6.48 -0.15 5.30
N SER A 200 -7.20 -0.63 4.31
CA SER A 200 -8.62 -0.94 4.45
C SER A 200 -8.95 -2.36 3.99
N GLU A 201 -10.00 -2.90 4.57
CA GLU A 201 -10.61 -4.17 4.24
C GLU A 201 -11.93 -3.95 3.53
N GLY A 202 -12.24 -4.81 2.56
CA GLY A 202 -13.51 -4.80 1.87
C GLY A 202 -13.62 -5.89 0.82
N THR A 203 -14.36 -5.62 -0.25
CA THR A 203 -14.51 -6.55 -1.37
C THR A 203 -14.37 -5.83 -2.71
N PHE A 204 -13.79 -6.51 -3.68
CA PHE A 204 -13.74 -6.09 -5.08
C PHE A 204 -14.27 -7.21 -5.97
N GLY A 205 -15.34 -6.94 -6.73
CA GLY A 205 -16.01 -7.96 -7.54
C GLY A 205 -16.45 -9.19 -6.73
N GLY A 206 -16.86 -8.99 -5.47
CA GLY A 206 -17.29 -10.03 -4.54
C GLY A 206 -16.16 -10.84 -3.89
N LYS A 207 -14.88 -10.48 -4.13
CA LYS A 207 -13.73 -11.15 -3.50
C LYS A 207 -13.22 -10.33 -2.32
N PRO A 208 -12.91 -10.95 -1.16
CA PRO A 208 -12.24 -10.26 -0.06
C PRO A 208 -10.96 -9.58 -0.52
N THR A 209 -10.81 -8.30 -0.21
CA THR A 209 -9.74 -7.45 -0.75
C THR A 209 -9.11 -6.60 0.34
N SER A 210 -7.79 -6.54 0.31
CA SER A 210 -6.97 -5.60 1.06
C SER A 210 -6.66 -4.41 0.16
N TYR A 211 -6.99 -3.21 0.62
CA TYR A 211 -6.73 -1.95 -0.08
C TYR A 211 -5.65 -1.18 0.66
N TYR A 212 -4.57 -0.85 -0.03
CA TYR A 212 -3.56 0.08 0.45
C TYR A 212 -3.62 1.30 -0.46
N ASP A 213 -4.10 2.41 0.08
CA ASP A 213 -4.31 3.67 -0.64
C ASP A 213 -3.41 4.75 -0.07
N LEU A 214 -2.58 5.33 -0.91
CA LEU A 214 -1.72 6.45 -0.57
C LEU A 214 -2.27 7.72 -1.23
N TRP A 215 -2.55 8.74 -0.45
CA TRP A 215 -2.95 10.05 -0.93
C TRP A 215 -1.91 11.11 -0.61
N ARG A 216 -1.76 12.05 -1.53
CA ARG A 216 -1.10 13.32 -1.29
C ARG A 216 -2.16 14.42 -1.18
N VAL A 217 -2.03 15.20 -0.13
CA VAL A 217 -2.91 16.35 0.17
C VAL A 217 -2.19 17.64 -0.19
N GLU A 218 -2.88 18.54 -0.86
CA GLU A 218 -2.39 19.87 -1.22
C GLU A 218 -3.47 20.91 -0.94
N ASN A 219 -3.12 21.95 -0.18
CA ASN A 219 -4.07 23.03 0.19
C ASN A 219 -5.39 22.52 0.79
N GLY A 220 -5.34 21.46 1.60
CA GLY A 220 -6.52 20.87 2.24
C GLY A 220 -7.43 20.10 1.29
N LYS A 221 -6.91 19.64 0.13
CA LYS A 221 -7.61 18.84 -0.86
C LYS A 221 -6.77 17.62 -1.24
N ILE A 222 -7.43 16.53 -1.61
CA ILE A 222 -6.78 15.35 -2.18
C ILE A 222 -6.34 15.69 -3.60
N ALA A 223 -5.04 15.62 -3.85
CA ALA A 223 -4.43 16.05 -5.11
C ALA A 223 -3.86 14.90 -5.93
N GLU A 224 -3.50 13.77 -5.30
CA GLU A 224 -2.83 12.66 -5.97
C GLU A 224 -3.07 11.36 -5.21
N HIS A 225 -3.13 10.24 -5.93
CA HIS A 225 -3.44 8.92 -5.36
C HIS A 225 -2.65 7.79 -6.03
N TRP A 226 -2.14 6.90 -5.21
CA TRP A 226 -1.55 5.61 -5.59
C TRP A 226 -2.22 4.50 -4.80
N ASP A 227 -2.33 3.33 -5.36
CA ASP A 227 -2.88 2.18 -4.65
C ASP A 227 -2.17 0.86 -4.98
N VAL A 228 -2.28 -0.08 -4.05
CA VAL A 228 -2.01 -1.49 -4.27
C VAL A 228 -3.14 -2.30 -3.65
N MET A 229 -3.91 -2.96 -4.51
CA MET A 229 -5.02 -3.82 -4.11
C MET A 229 -4.59 -5.29 -4.21
N GLU A 230 -4.96 -6.07 -3.21
CA GLU A 230 -4.65 -7.51 -3.18
C GLU A 230 -5.89 -8.30 -2.76
N THR A 231 -6.25 -9.33 -3.54
CA THR A 231 -7.26 -10.30 -3.08
C THR A 231 -6.71 -11.08 -1.91
N ILE A 232 -7.43 -11.08 -0.77
CA ILE A 232 -7.05 -11.85 0.40
C ILE A 232 -7.18 -13.34 0.06
N ALA A 233 -6.08 -14.07 0.18
CA ALA A 233 -6.03 -15.50 -0.12
C ALA A 233 -6.96 -16.31 0.78
N ASP A 234 -7.41 -17.47 0.29
CA ASP A 234 -8.19 -18.41 1.11
C ASP A 234 -7.40 -18.81 2.36
N LYS A 235 -8.07 -18.80 3.51
CA LYS A 235 -7.47 -19.10 4.81
C LYS A 235 -6.76 -20.45 4.86
N ALA A 236 -7.21 -21.42 4.07
CA ALA A 236 -6.56 -22.73 3.97
C ALA A 236 -5.15 -22.68 3.39
N THR A 237 -4.78 -21.59 2.68
CA THR A 237 -3.46 -21.41 2.06
C THR A 237 -2.48 -20.59 2.91
N TRP A 238 -2.94 -20.01 4.03
CA TRP A 238 -2.12 -19.12 4.85
C TRP A 238 -0.94 -19.85 5.49
N GLN A 239 0.23 -19.24 5.41
CA GLN A 239 1.46 -19.74 6.03
C GLN A 239 1.67 -19.21 7.46
N ASN A 240 0.85 -18.27 7.91
CA ASN A 240 0.78 -17.78 9.28
C ASN A 240 -0.69 -17.54 9.68
N GLN A 241 -0.94 -17.33 10.97
CA GLN A 241 -2.30 -17.15 11.52
C GLN A 241 -2.54 -15.73 12.08
N ASN A 242 -1.66 -14.77 11.73
CA ASN A 242 -1.75 -13.39 12.25
C ASN A 242 -2.87 -12.58 11.58
N GLY A 243 -3.35 -13.04 10.42
CA GLY A 243 -4.30 -12.29 9.59
C GLY A 243 -3.60 -11.30 8.66
N LYS A 244 -4.37 -10.71 7.75
CA LYS A 244 -3.86 -9.75 6.76
C LYS A 244 -3.67 -8.34 7.34
N PHE A 245 -4.37 -8.00 8.45
CA PHE A 245 -4.46 -6.67 9.03
C PHE A 245 -3.97 -6.62 10.47
#